data_ccfb1bafcaa89c275e18c96a3acf7540
#
_entry.id   ccfb1bafcaa89c275e18c96a3acf7540
#
_cell.length_a   1.000
_cell.length_b   1.000
_cell.length_c   1.000
_cell.angle_alpha   90.00
_cell.angle_beta   90.00
_cell.angle_gamma   90.00
#
_symmetry.space_group_name_H-M   'P 1'
#
loop_
_entity.id
_entity.type
_entity.pdbx_description
1 polymer ?
#
loop_
_entity_poly.entity_id
_entity_poly.type
_entity_poly.pdbx_seq_one_letter_code
_entity_poly.pdbx_strand_id
1 'polypeptide(L)'
;GLFRSEDNAGTWDKIEAPFDDRQIWSVTVDPSDSETIFVGTRPDAFRSRDGGKTWDELDIGVTIPCPVGIPRTTNMIVDPRDNRTIWAGIEVDGVYKSLDGGDSWVHLPDLGDDPFHGDIHGMALKPGSTTSIYCTSPFGIATSTDEGESWDYHYFPKFSEQDRRSYCRGMLIKADNPDVMFVGNGDAIPGITGTIQQTKDAGKTWQSLNLPVPPNSVVYWFGTHKAVPNVIAAASLYGYVYTSTDGGENWTKLAKEF
;
A
#
# COMPACT_ATOMS: atom_id res chain seq x y z
N GLY A 1 -9.84 -1.69 16.36
CA GLY A 1 -11.05 -2.42 15.91
C GLY A 1 -11.46 -2.02 14.51
N LEU A 2 -12.31 -2.83 13.88
CA LEU A 2 -12.86 -2.60 12.56
C LEU A 2 -14.23 -1.89 12.68
N PHE A 3 -14.48 -0.90 11.81
CA PHE A 3 -15.73 -0.14 11.82
C PHE A 3 -16.31 -0.05 10.40
N ARG A 4 -17.63 -0.05 10.28
CA ARG A 4 -18.38 0.10 9.03
C ARG A 4 -19.34 1.26 9.12
N SER A 5 -19.46 2.02 8.04
CA SER A 5 -20.49 3.03 7.81
C SER A 5 -21.39 2.60 6.66
N GLU A 6 -22.69 2.79 6.79
CA GLU A 6 -23.70 2.57 5.75
C GLU A 6 -24.33 3.89 5.23
N ASP A 7 -23.89 5.03 5.78
CA ASP A 7 -24.46 6.35 5.52
C ASP A 7 -23.40 7.39 5.06
N ASN A 8 -22.43 6.95 4.26
CA ASN A 8 -21.33 7.77 3.76
C ASN A 8 -20.49 8.43 4.86
N ALA A 9 -20.12 7.66 5.88
CA ALA A 9 -19.32 8.07 7.03
C ALA A 9 -20.02 9.06 7.99
N GLY A 10 -21.35 9.16 7.93
CA GLY A 10 -22.15 9.93 8.90
C GLY A 10 -22.14 9.29 10.27
N THR A 11 -22.29 7.97 10.31
CA THR A 11 -22.18 7.14 11.52
C THR A 11 -21.30 5.93 11.28
N TRP A 12 -20.76 5.34 12.34
CA TRP A 12 -19.88 4.19 12.29
C TRP A 12 -20.26 3.15 13.31
N ASP A 13 -20.49 1.92 12.87
CA ASP A 13 -20.75 0.77 13.71
C ASP A 13 -19.49 -0.10 13.80
N LYS A 14 -19.16 -0.51 15.04
CA LYS A 14 -18.06 -1.45 15.26
C LYS A 14 -18.46 -2.83 14.76
N ILE A 15 -17.59 -3.46 14.00
CA ILE A 15 -17.70 -4.87 13.63
C ILE A 15 -16.97 -5.69 14.70
N GLU A 16 -17.68 -6.56 15.39
CA GLU A 16 -17.08 -7.50 16.35
C GLU A 16 -16.24 -8.54 15.59
N ALA A 17 -15.00 -8.70 15.99
CA ALA A 17 -14.04 -9.55 15.27
C ALA A 17 -13.07 -10.24 16.24
N PRO A 18 -12.56 -11.45 15.89
CA PRO A 18 -11.63 -12.19 16.76
C PRO A 18 -10.25 -11.49 16.89
N PHE A 19 -10.03 -10.41 16.18
CA PHE A 19 -8.80 -9.60 16.17
C PHE A 19 -9.01 -8.18 16.76
N ASP A 20 -10.02 -7.96 17.59
CA ASP A 20 -10.32 -6.65 18.17
C ASP A 20 -9.20 -6.10 19.07
N ASP A 21 -8.35 -6.95 19.61
CA ASP A 21 -7.14 -6.63 20.38
C ASP A 21 -5.88 -6.44 19.52
N ARG A 22 -5.97 -6.68 18.20
CA ARG A 22 -4.84 -6.56 17.27
C ARG A 22 -4.81 -5.22 16.57
N GLN A 23 -3.61 -4.84 16.10
CA GLN A 23 -3.45 -3.70 15.20
C GLN A 23 -3.88 -4.10 13.78
N ILE A 24 -4.80 -3.33 13.19
CA ILE A 24 -5.23 -3.49 11.80
C ILE A 24 -4.35 -2.63 10.91
N TRP A 25 -3.80 -3.22 9.84
CA TRP A 25 -2.90 -2.56 8.90
C TRP A 25 -3.47 -2.45 7.50
N SER A 26 -4.32 -3.38 7.10
CA SER A 26 -5.01 -3.32 5.82
C SER A 26 -6.45 -3.82 5.93
N VAL A 27 -7.32 -3.24 5.13
CA VAL A 27 -8.70 -3.70 4.93
C VAL A 27 -8.98 -3.66 3.44
N THR A 28 -9.40 -4.78 2.88
CA THR A 28 -9.71 -4.91 1.46
C THR A 28 -11.05 -5.62 1.29
N VAL A 29 -11.95 -5.01 0.54
CA VAL A 29 -13.21 -5.64 0.11
C VAL A 29 -12.98 -6.18 -1.30
N ASP A 30 -13.42 -7.41 -1.56
CA ASP A 30 -13.41 -7.97 -2.91
C ASP A 30 -14.24 -7.08 -3.85
N PRO A 31 -13.66 -6.57 -4.94
CA PRO A 31 -14.35 -5.68 -5.85
C PRO A 31 -15.53 -6.33 -6.59
N SER A 32 -15.60 -7.66 -6.62
CA SER A 32 -16.66 -8.44 -7.26
C SER A 32 -17.68 -9.02 -6.27
N ASP A 33 -17.35 -9.05 -4.98
CA ASP A 33 -18.19 -9.59 -3.91
C ASP A 33 -18.02 -8.80 -2.61
N SER A 34 -18.92 -7.87 -2.33
CA SER A 34 -18.85 -7.00 -1.14
C SER A 34 -18.99 -7.71 0.20
N GLU A 35 -19.43 -8.98 0.22
CA GLU A 35 -19.50 -9.79 1.43
C GLU A 35 -18.13 -10.40 1.78
N THR A 36 -17.20 -10.47 0.81
CA THR A 36 -15.84 -10.96 1.03
C THR A 36 -14.90 -9.82 1.41
N ILE A 37 -14.34 -9.90 2.63
CA ILE A 37 -13.47 -8.88 3.23
C ILE A 37 -12.20 -9.55 3.73
N PHE A 38 -11.05 -8.94 3.42
CA PHE A 38 -9.75 -9.33 3.95
C PHE A 38 -9.23 -8.27 4.90
N VAL A 39 -8.66 -8.69 6.02
CA VAL A 39 -8.07 -7.80 7.03
C VAL A 39 -6.66 -8.28 7.36
N GLY A 40 -5.67 -7.44 7.11
CA GLY A 40 -4.30 -7.66 7.56
C GLY A 40 -4.08 -7.06 8.94
N THR A 41 -3.52 -7.85 9.85
CA THR A 41 -3.30 -7.49 11.25
C THR A 41 -1.84 -7.63 11.67
N ARG A 42 -1.57 -7.48 12.94
CA ARG A 42 -0.32 -7.77 13.59
C ARG A 42 -0.56 -8.62 14.84
N PRO A 43 -0.28 -9.92 14.83
CA PRO A 43 0.08 -10.75 13.67
C PRO A 43 -1.11 -11.08 12.77
N ASP A 44 -0.83 -11.89 11.73
CA ASP A 44 -1.77 -12.67 10.93
C ASP A 44 -2.66 -11.83 9.98
N ALA A 45 -3.58 -12.52 9.33
CA ALA A 45 -4.62 -11.94 8.50
C ALA A 45 -5.93 -12.72 8.66
N PHE A 46 -7.03 -12.11 8.28
CA PHE A 46 -8.37 -12.67 8.41
C PHE A 46 -9.18 -12.44 7.15
N ARG A 47 -10.12 -13.35 6.92
CA ARG A 47 -11.10 -13.24 5.84
C ARG A 47 -12.50 -13.45 6.39
N SER A 48 -13.43 -12.59 5.97
CA SER A 48 -14.88 -12.83 6.07
C SER A 48 -15.44 -13.11 4.69
N ARG A 49 -16.49 -13.94 4.61
CA ARG A 49 -17.29 -14.21 3.40
C ARG A 49 -18.76 -13.86 3.59
N ASP A 50 -19.11 -13.14 4.63
CA ASP A 50 -20.49 -12.82 5.03
C ASP A 50 -20.65 -11.37 5.53
N GLY A 51 -19.84 -10.45 5.00
CA GLY A 51 -19.88 -9.04 5.33
C GLY A 51 -19.38 -8.70 6.73
N GLY A 52 -18.48 -9.51 7.28
CA GLY A 52 -17.85 -9.29 8.57
C GLY A 52 -18.60 -9.90 9.75
N LYS A 53 -19.57 -10.81 9.54
CA LYS A 53 -20.29 -11.49 10.61
C LYS A 53 -19.47 -12.65 11.20
N THR A 54 -18.76 -13.39 10.34
CA THR A 54 -17.81 -14.44 10.75
C THR A 54 -16.45 -14.25 10.07
N TRP A 55 -15.39 -14.78 10.68
CA TRP A 55 -14.01 -14.59 10.24
C TRP A 55 -13.21 -15.87 10.30
N ASP A 56 -12.51 -16.17 9.23
CA ASP A 56 -11.49 -17.21 9.14
C ASP A 56 -10.11 -16.57 9.37
N GLU A 57 -9.29 -17.12 10.25
CA GLU A 57 -7.87 -16.76 10.35
C GLU A 57 -7.11 -17.43 9.19
N LEU A 58 -6.25 -16.66 8.51
CA LEU A 58 -5.50 -17.11 7.35
C LEU A 58 -4.06 -17.47 7.78
N ASP A 59 -3.66 -18.71 7.51
CA ASP A 59 -2.28 -19.17 7.68
C ASP A 59 -1.47 -18.79 6.43
N ILE A 60 -0.88 -17.58 6.43
CA ILE A 60 -0.03 -17.11 5.33
C ILE A 60 1.33 -17.81 5.34
N GLY A 61 1.74 -18.43 6.46
CA GLY A 61 3.01 -19.14 6.57
C GLY A 61 4.21 -18.22 6.81
N VAL A 62 4.00 -17.04 7.41
CA VAL A 62 5.07 -16.10 7.76
C VAL A 62 6.06 -16.74 8.75
N THR A 63 7.31 -16.83 8.37
CA THR A 63 8.33 -17.57 9.15
C THR A 63 9.53 -16.74 9.60
N ILE A 64 9.72 -15.55 9.03
CA ILE A 64 10.90 -14.73 9.32
C ILE A 64 10.68 -13.90 10.58
N PRO A 65 11.61 -13.94 11.55
CA PRO A 65 11.54 -13.05 12.69
C PRO A 65 11.79 -11.60 12.28
N CYS A 66 10.82 -10.74 12.55
CA CYS A 66 10.93 -9.32 12.25
C CYS A 66 11.80 -8.60 13.29
N PRO A 67 12.79 -7.77 12.88
CA PRO A 67 13.64 -7.00 13.79
C PRO A 67 12.86 -6.03 14.70
N VAL A 68 11.66 -5.65 14.28
CA VAL A 68 10.77 -4.75 15.05
C VAL A 68 9.67 -5.51 15.81
N GLY A 69 9.80 -6.84 15.95
CA GLY A 69 8.86 -7.71 16.65
C GLY A 69 8.10 -8.66 15.72
N ILE A 70 6.78 -8.75 15.87
CA ILE A 70 5.94 -9.62 15.04
C ILE A 70 5.66 -8.92 13.71
N PRO A 71 5.82 -9.57 12.55
CA PRO A 71 5.51 -9.00 11.24
C PRO A 71 4.05 -8.53 11.12
N ARG A 72 3.82 -7.55 10.26
CA ARG A 72 2.49 -7.02 9.93
C ARG A 72 2.09 -7.47 8.54
N THR A 73 0.83 -7.83 8.37
CA THR A 73 0.23 -7.94 7.04
C THR A 73 -0.19 -6.54 6.60
N THR A 74 0.74 -5.82 5.97
CA THR A 74 0.60 -4.40 5.65
C THR A 74 -0.34 -4.14 4.48
N ASN A 75 -0.48 -5.11 3.58
CA ASN A 75 -1.33 -5.02 2.41
C ASN A 75 -1.99 -6.37 2.11
N MET A 76 -3.24 -6.33 1.70
CA MET A 76 -3.91 -7.45 1.03
C MET A 76 -4.66 -6.87 -0.17
N ILE A 77 -4.53 -7.48 -1.35
CA ILE A 77 -5.17 -7.01 -2.58
C ILE A 77 -5.76 -8.21 -3.32
N VAL A 78 -7.04 -8.10 -3.66
CA VAL A 78 -7.72 -9.06 -4.56
C VAL A 78 -7.38 -8.70 -6.00
N ASP A 79 -6.93 -9.66 -6.81
CA ASP A 79 -6.68 -9.42 -8.24
C ASP A 79 -8.02 -9.10 -8.94
N PRO A 80 -8.15 -7.93 -9.57
CA PRO A 80 -9.44 -7.55 -10.17
C PRO A 80 -9.85 -8.41 -11.38
N ARG A 81 -8.96 -9.28 -11.89
CA ARG A 81 -9.24 -10.19 -13.01
C ARG A 81 -9.74 -11.56 -12.51
N ASP A 82 -9.34 -11.96 -11.30
CA ASP A 82 -9.68 -13.23 -10.68
C ASP A 82 -9.70 -13.09 -9.17
N ASN A 83 -10.87 -13.03 -8.57
CA ASN A 83 -11.06 -12.84 -7.14
C ASN A 83 -10.57 -14.01 -6.26
N ARG A 84 -10.17 -15.13 -6.86
CA ARG A 84 -9.47 -16.20 -6.15
C ARG A 84 -7.99 -15.91 -5.96
N THR A 85 -7.45 -15.01 -6.78
CA THR A 85 -6.04 -14.58 -6.67
C THR A 85 -5.93 -13.42 -5.69
N ILE A 86 -5.24 -13.67 -4.57
CA ILE A 86 -5.00 -12.68 -3.51
C ILE A 86 -3.50 -12.47 -3.35
N TRP A 87 -3.12 -11.22 -3.19
CA TRP A 87 -1.75 -10.82 -2.92
C TRP A 87 -1.64 -10.26 -1.51
N ALA A 88 -0.65 -10.71 -0.74
CA ALA A 88 -0.37 -10.19 0.60
C ALA A 88 1.05 -9.66 0.70
N GLY A 89 1.20 -8.42 1.15
CA GLY A 89 2.48 -7.79 1.47
C GLY A 89 2.74 -7.89 2.96
N ILE A 90 3.88 -8.48 3.33
CA ILE A 90 4.25 -8.72 4.72
C ILE A 90 5.46 -7.85 5.07
N GLU A 91 5.39 -7.21 6.22
CA GLU A 91 6.53 -6.47 6.78
C GLU A 91 7.72 -7.42 6.95
N VAL A 92 8.86 -7.08 6.31
CA VAL A 92 10.14 -7.82 6.37
C VAL A 92 10.13 -9.20 5.67
N ASP A 93 8.99 -9.72 5.27
CA ASP A 93 8.86 -11.10 4.72
C ASP A 93 8.32 -11.13 3.27
N GLY A 94 8.35 -10.01 2.57
CA GLY A 94 8.07 -9.95 1.14
C GLY A 94 6.60 -10.10 0.75
N VAL A 95 6.35 -10.76 -0.37
CA VAL A 95 5.03 -10.89 -0.97
C VAL A 95 4.62 -12.36 -1.02
N TYR A 96 3.37 -12.60 -0.67
CA TYR A 96 2.72 -13.90 -0.77
C TYR A 96 1.56 -13.84 -1.76
N LYS A 97 1.32 -14.94 -2.45
CA LYS A 97 0.23 -15.11 -3.42
C LYS A 97 -0.62 -16.31 -3.07
N SER A 98 -1.92 -16.13 -3.07
CA SER A 98 -2.93 -17.21 -3.04
C SER A 98 -3.61 -17.31 -4.41
N LEU A 99 -3.98 -18.52 -4.83
CA LEU A 99 -4.77 -18.81 -6.04
C LEU A 99 -6.12 -19.45 -5.73
N ASP A 100 -6.48 -19.54 -4.48
CA ASP A 100 -7.68 -20.24 -3.99
C ASP A 100 -8.53 -19.38 -3.03
N GLY A 101 -8.36 -18.05 -3.09
CA GLY A 101 -9.14 -17.10 -2.27
C GLY A 101 -8.61 -16.97 -0.85
N GLY A 102 -7.35 -17.32 -0.62
CA GLY A 102 -6.67 -17.21 0.67
C GLY A 102 -6.65 -18.50 1.48
N ASP A 103 -7.05 -19.65 0.91
CA ASP A 103 -7.03 -20.93 1.62
C ASP A 103 -5.61 -21.52 1.69
N SER A 104 -4.75 -21.22 0.68
CA SER A 104 -3.33 -21.55 0.71
C SER A 104 -2.48 -20.41 0.11
N TRP A 105 -1.19 -20.37 0.48
CA TRP A 105 -0.29 -19.28 0.12
C TRP A 105 1.06 -19.78 -0.36
N VAL A 106 1.65 -19.07 -1.31
CA VAL A 106 3.00 -19.29 -1.81
C VAL A 106 3.81 -18.01 -1.57
N HIS A 107 4.96 -18.13 -0.91
CA HIS A 107 5.93 -17.05 -0.80
C HIS A 107 6.60 -16.84 -2.15
N LEU A 108 6.60 -15.60 -2.63
CA LEU A 108 7.21 -15.24 -3.90
C LEU A 108 8.73 -15.03 -3.75
N PRO A 109 9.51 -15.06 -4.86
CA PRO A 109 10.93 -14.75 -4.85
C PRO A 109 11.25 -13.39 -4.19
N ASP A 110 12.43 -13.29 -3.60
CA ASP A 110 12.92 -12.08 -2.94
C ASP A 110 12.90 -10.87 -3.89
N LEU A 111 12.48 -9.71 -3.38
CA LEU A 111 12.34 -8.48 -4.15
C LEU A 111 13.69 -7.82 -4.50
N GLY A 112 14.81 -8.37 -4.08
CA GLY A 112 16.17 -7.91 -4.34
C GLY A 112 17.16 -8.42 -3.28
N ASP A 113 18.43 -8.07 -3.42
CA ASP A 113 19.54 -8.60 -2.62
C ASP A 113 19.63 -8.07 -1.18
N ASP A 114 18.95 -6.95 -0.89
CA ASP A 114 18.94 -6.35 0.45
C ASP A 114 17.73 -6.89 1.25
N PRO A 115 17.89 -7.41 2.47
CA PRO A 115 16.79 -7.92 3.28
C PRO A 115 15.64 -6.91 3.49
N PHE A 116 15.93 -5.62 3.48
CA PHE A 116 14.91 -4.58 3.58
C PHE A 116 14.09 -4.36 2.30
N HIS A 117 14.44 -4.99 1.17
CA HIS A 117 13.59 -4.95 -0.02
C HIS A 117 12.27 -5.68 0.21
N GLY A 118 12.27 -6.72 1.04
CA GLY A 118 11.08 -7.46 1.46
C GLY A 118 10.26 -6.80 2.58
N ASP A 119 10.68 -5.65 3.11
CA ASP A 119 9.91 -4.91 4.11
C ASP A 119 8.78 -4.10 3.41
N ILE A 120 7.65 -4.77 3.16
CA ILE A 120 6.56 -4.21 2.35
C ILE A 120 5.79 -3.16 3.12
N HIS A 121 5.81 -1.93 2.62
CA HIS A 121 5.10 -0.79 3.19
C HIS A 121 3.81 -0.45 2.45
N GLY A 122 3.82 -0.56 1.15
CA GLY A 122 2.68 -0.33 0.27
C GLY A 122 2.73 -1.27 -0.92
N MET A 123 1.59 -1.68 -1.42
CA MET A 123 1.47 -2.55 -2.59
C MET A 123 0.33 -2.08 -3.49
N ALA A 124 0.51 -2.20 -4.80
CA ALA A 124 -0.54 -1.95 -5.77
C ALA A 124 -0.40 -2.88 -6.97
N LEU A 125 -1.53 -3.17 -7.62
CA LEU A 125 -1.60 -4.01 -8.81
C LEU A 125 -1.99 -3.16 -10.02
N LYS A 126 -1.30 -3.38 -11.14
CA LYS A 126 -1.72 -2.90 -12.46
C LYS A 126 -2.20 -4.09 -13.28
N PRO A 127 -3.52 -4.22 -13.49
CA PRO A 127 -4.07 -5.30 -14.31
C PRO A 127 -3.65 -5.16 -15.77
N GLY A 128 -3.39 -6.30 -16.42
CA GLY A 128 -3.01 -6.40 -17.82
C GLY A 128 -3.24 -7.81 -18.34
N SER A 129 -2.59 -8.21 -19.43
CA SER A 129 -2.51 -9.61 -19.84
C SER A 129 -1.81 -10.46 -18.75
N THR A 130 -0.84 -9.85 -18.09
CA THR A 130 -0.19 -10.31 -16.87
C THR A 130 -0.31 -9.20 -15.84
N THR A 131 -0.56 -9.51 -14.57
CA THR A 131 -0.62 -8.50 -13.52
C THR A 131 0.79 -8.01 -13.18
N SER A 132 1.00 -6.70 -13.28
CA SER A 132 2.21 -6.09 -12.72
C SER A 132 1.97 -5.73 -11.24
N ILE A 133 2.98 -5.97 -10.42
CA ILE A 133 2.97 -5.72 -8.98
C ILE A 133 3.99 -4.65 -8.66
N TYR A 134 3.60 -3.70 -7.84
CA TYR A 134 4.46 -2.62 -7.35
C TYR A 134 4.44 -2.65 -5.83
N CYS A 135 5.63 -2.71 -5.22
CA CYS A 135 5.80 -2.76 -3.77
C CYS A 135 6.76 -1.69 -3.30
N THR A 136 6.31 -0.79 -2.43
CA THR A 136 7.22 0.12 -1.74
C THR A 136 7.84 -0.54 -0.52
N SER A 137 9.11 -0.28 -0.26
CA SER A 137 9.85 -0.70 0.92
C SER A 137 10.62 0.50 1.50
N PRO A 138 11.36 0.37 2.62
CA PRO A 138 12.10 1.49 3.21
C PRO A 138 13.03 2.25 2.25
N PHE A 139 13.38 1.68 1.08
CA PHE A 139 14.44 2.24 0.26
C PHE A 139 14.07 2.55 -1.17
N GLY A 140 12.88 2.19 -1.60
CA GLY A 140 12.48 2.38 -2.98
C GLY A 140 11.22 1.62 -3.34
N ILE A 141 11.16 1.18 -4.58
CA ILE A 141 10.04 0.42 -5.13
C ILE A 141 10.54 -0.80 -5.90
N ALA A 142 10.00 -1.97 -5.59
CA ALA A 142 10.14 -3.18 -6.38
C ALA A 142 8.99 -3.26 -7.39
N THR A 143 9.28 -3.69 -8.60
CA THR A 143 8.32 -3.88 -9.69
C THR A 143 8.47 -5.27 -10.28
N SER A 144 7.38 -6.01 -10.37
CA SER A 144 7.28 -7.23 -11.14
C SER A 144 6.29 -7.03 -12.30
N THR A 145 6.62 -7.55 -13.48
CA THR A 145 5.72 -7.56 -14.65
C THR A 145 5.31 -8.96 -15.08
N ASP A 146 5.67 -9.97 -14.29
CA ASP A 146 5.48 -11.40 -14.52
C ASP A 146 4.81 -12.11 -13.32
N GLU A 147 3.92 -11.39 -12.62
CA GLU A 147 3.16 -11.90 -11.47
C GLU A 147 4.05 -12.34 -10.28
N GLY A 148 5.19 -11.68 -10.10
CA GLY A 148 6.08 -11.90 -8.97
C GLY A 148 7.13 -12.97 -9.18
N GLU A 149 7.30 -13.50 -10.40
CA GLU A 149 8.36 -14.47 -10.72
C GLU A 149 9.75 -13.81 -10.71
N SER A 150 9.82 -12.54 -11.09
CA SER A 150 11.04 -11.72 -11.01
C SER A 150 10.74 -10.28 -10.64
N TRP A 151 11.77 -9.58 -10.12
CA TRP A 151 11.63 -8.24 -9.61
C TRP A 151 12.77 -7.33 -10.08
N ASP A 152 12.40 -6.10 -10.49
CA ASP A 152 13.30 -4.98 -10.68
C ASP A 152 13.15 -4.02 -9.50
N TYR A 153 14.27 -3.51 -8.96
CA TYR A 153 14.26 -2.60 -7.82
C TYR A 153 14.81 -1.22 -8.17
N HIS A 154 14.00 -0.18 -7.91
CA HIS A 154 14.36 1.22 -8.13
C HIS A 154 14.54 1.96 -6.81
N TYR A 155 15.70 2.61 -6.62
CA TYR A 155 16.00 3.48 -5.49
C TYR A 155 15.69 4.93 -5.84
N PHE A 156 14.93 5.62 -4.98
CA PHE A 156 14.71 7.05 -5.12
C PHE A 156 15.90 7.88 -4.60
N PRO A 157 16.07 9.13 -5.09
CA PRO A 157 17.12 10.03 -4.61
C PRO A 157 17.04 10.25 -3.10
N LYS A 158 18.19 10.35 -2.46
CA LYS A 158 18.31 10.72 -1.06
C LYS A 158 17.97 12.20 -0.86
N PHE A 159 17.54 12.56 0.33
CA PHE A 159 17.28 13.97 0.70
C PHE A 159 18.57 14.71 1.07
N SER A 160 19.58 14.01 1.57
CA SER A 160 20.92 14.52 1.86
C SER A 160 21.98 13.45 1.66
N GLU A 161 23.24 13.86 1.55
CA GLU A 161 24.39 12.92 1.45
C GLU A 161 24.56 12.06 2.71
N GLN A 162 24.09 12.53 3.86
CA GLN A 162 24.16 11.83 5.14
C GLN A 162 23.07 10.75 5.27
N ASP A 163 21.98 10.85 4.51
CA ASP A 163 20.89 9.89 4.54
C ASP A 163 21.35 8.54 3.98
N ARG A 164 20.94 7.48 4.62
CA ARG A 164 21.22 6.15 4.09
C ARG A 164 20.47 5.93 2.78
N ARG A 165 19.17 6.22 2.77
CA ARG A 165 18.25 6.02 1.64
C ARG A 165 16.99 6.88 1.83
N SER A 166 16.19 6.99 0.77
CA SER A 166 14.87 7.59 0.82
C SER A 166 13.87 6.59 1.41
N TYR A 167 13.16 6.99 2.47
CA TYR A 167 12.16 6.14 3.10
C TYR A 167 10.83 6.24 2.33
N CYS A 168 10.35 5.13 1.77
CA CYS A 168 9.14 5.09 0.98
C CYS A 168 7.98 4.45 1.75
N ARG A 169 6.75 4.93 1.51
CA ARG A 169 5.57 4.45 2.21
C ARG A 169 4.39 4.23 1.26
N GLY A 170 3.40 5.09 1.31
CA GLY A 170 2.19 4.94 0.51
C GLY A 170 2.45 5.04 -0.98
N MET A 171 1.61 4.39 -1.77
CA MET A 171 1.60 4.50 -3.21
C MET A 171 0.18 4.56 -3.76
N LEU A 172 0.05 5.05 -4.98
CA LEU A 172 -1.20 5.17 -5.70
C LEU A 172 -0.98 4.90 -7.18
N ILE A 173 -1.83 4.04 -7.78
CA ILE A 173 -2.00 3.92 -9.23
C ILE A 173 -3.25 4.70 -9.64
N LYS A 174 -3.13 5.57 -10.65
CA LYS A 174 -4.26 6.37 -11.14
C LYS A 174 -5.29 5.47 -11.85
N ALA A 175 -6.54 5.53 -11.42
CA ALA A 175 -7.58 4.59 -11.85
C ALA A 175 -7.92 4.67 -13.35
N ASP A 176 -7.85 5.87 -13.95
CA ASP A 176 -8.17 6.12 -15.37
C ASP A 176 -6.92 6.06 -16.28
N ASN A 177 -5.72 6.04 -15.71
CA ASN A 177 -4.47 5.88 -16.43
C ASN A 177 -3.44 5.14 -15.56
N PRO A 178 -3.39 3.80 -15.60
CA PRO A 178 -2.53 3.01 -14.74
C PRO A 178 -1.02 3.15 -15.01
N ASP A 179 -0.62 3.87 -16.05
CA ASP A 179 0.78 4.23 -16.29
C ASP A 179 1.24 5.40 -15.41
N VAL A 180 0.28 6.16 -14.84
CA VAL A 180 0.54 7.25 -13.89
C VAL A 180 0.42 6.71 -12.47
N MET A 181 1.52 6.83 -11.72
CA MET A 181 1.59 6.38 -10.33
C MET A 181 2.29 7.42 -9.46
N PHE A 182 2.03 7.34 -8.16
CA PHE A 182 2.64 8.20 -7.15
C PHE A 182 3.18 7.36 -6.01
N VAL A 183 4.34 7.73 -5.49
CA VAL A 183 4.94 7.15 -4.27
C VAL A 183 5.29 8.27 -3.33
N GLY A 184 4.86 8.16 -2.09
CA GLY A 184 5.24 9.04 -1.00
C GLY A 184 6.55 8.62 -0.37
N ASN A 185 7.49 9.55 -0.23
CA ASN A 185 8.76 9.26 0.43
C ASN A 185 9.21 10.41 1.33
N GLY A 186 10.22 10.16 2.15
CA GLY A 186 10.82 11.11 3.08
C GLY A 186 12.26 10.74 3.42
N ASP A 187 12.91 11.59 4.20
CA ASP A 187 14.29 11.37 4.66
C ASP A 187 14.40 10.24 5.69
N ALA A 188 13.33 10.00 6.46
CA ALA A 188 13.24 8.97 7.48
C ALA A 188 11.77 8.71 7.87
N ILE A 189 11.55 7.87 8.90
CA ILE A 189 10.28 7.70 9.61
C ILE A 189 10.42 8.16 11.06
N PRO A 190 9.71 9.18 11.54
CA PRO A 190 8.78 10.06 10.81
C PRO A 190 9.47 11.03 9.86
N GLY A 191 10.79 11.31 10.06
CA GLY A 191 11.56 12.27 9.30
C GLY A 191 11.22 13.73 9.60
N ILE A 192 11.82 14.63 8.84
CA ILE A 192 11.60 16.09 8.93
C ILE A 192 11.20 16.70 7.58
N THR A 193 11.24 15.90 6.50
CA THR A 193 10.86 16.31 5.16
C THR A 193 10.39 15.10 4.33
N GLY A 194 9.81 15.40 3.19
CA GLY A 194 9.35 14.37 2.25
C GLY A 194 9.07 14.96 0.87
N THR A 195 8.65 14.09 -0.03
CA THR A 195 8.16 14.48 -1.35
C THR A 195 7.24 13.41 -1.93
N ILE A 196 6.73 13.66 -3.12
CA ILE A 196 5.97 12.70 -3.93
C ILE A 196 6.80 12.41 -5.17
N GLN A 197 7.04 11.14 -5.44
CA GLN A 197 7.59 10.67 -6.69
C GLN A 197 6.44 10.35 -7.65
N GLN A 198 6.58 10.73 -8.91
CA GLN A 198 5.60 10.45 -9.96
C GLN A 198 6.26 9.70 -11.12
N THR A 199 5.56 8.73 -11.67
CA THR A 199 5.83 8.13 -12.98
C THR A 199 4.66 8.38 -13.91
N LYS A 200 4.94 8.44 -15.23
CA LYS A 200 3.93 8.51 -16.29
C LYS A 200 4.12 7.38 -17.33
N ASP A 201 4.96 6.42 -17.03
CA ASP A 201 5.37 5.33 -17.94
C ASP A 201 5.41 3.96 -17.23
N ALA A 202 4.50 3.75 -16.27
CA ALA A 202 4.37 2.53 -15.49
C ALA A 202 5.64 2.16 -14.70
N GLY A 203 6.32 3.16 -14.13
CA GLY A 203 7.46 2.95 -13.25
C GLY A 203 8.81 2.83 -13.94
N LYS A 204 8.89 3.00 -15.26
CA LYS A 204 10.18 2.97 -15.99
C LYS A 204 11.05 4.18 -15.66
N THR A 205 10.44 5.35 -15.49
CA THR A 205 11.10 6.57 -15.05
C THR A 205 10.30 7.24 -13.92
N TRP A 206 11.01 7.90 -13.02
CA TRP A 206 10.42 8.59 -11.88
C TRP A 206 10.96 10.00 -11.76
N GLN A 207 10.11 10.93 -11.31
CA GLN A 207 10.48 12.31 -11.02
C GLN A 207 9.92 12.74 -9.67
N SER A 208 10.72 13.49 -8.89
CA SER A 208 10.24 14.16 -7.69
C SER A 208 9.36 15.34 -8.05
N LEU A 209 8.19 15.44 -7.43
CA LEU A 209 7.30 16.58 -7.64
C LEU A 209 7.76 17.81 -6.85
N ASN A 210 7.61 18.97 -7.47
CA ASN A 210 7.82 20.25 -6.79
C ASN A 210 6.53 20.67 -6.08
N LEU A 211 6.41 20.29 -4.80
CA LEU A 211 5.26 20.66 -3.98
C LEU A 211 5.33 22.13 -3.54
N PRO A 212 4.17 22.82 -3.39
CA PRO A 212 4.14 24.25 -3.05
C PRO A 212 4.74 24.57 -1.67
N VAL A 213 4.73 23.61 -0.77
CA VAL A 213 5.39 23.64 0.54
C VAL A 213 6.00 22.26 0.76
N PRO A 214 7.29 22.15 1.15
CA PRO A 214 7.88 20.86 1.49
C PRO A 214 7.08 20.17 2.60
N PRO A 215 6.83 18.85 2.52
CA PRO A 215 6.21 18.10 3.59
C PRO A 215 7.04 18.17 4.89
N ASN A 216 6.34 18.19 6.03
CA ASN A 216 6.95 18.28 7.36
C ASN A 216 7.41 16.91 7.92
N SER A 217 7.26 15.87 7.13
CA SER A 217 7.64 14.48 7.41
C SER A 217 7.42 13.63 6.15
N VAL A 218 7.72 12.34 6.20
CA VAL A 218 7.44 11.42 5.09
C VAL A 218 5.98 11.55 4.62
N VAL A 219 5.77 11.57 3.29
CA VAL A 219 4.43 11.44 2.70
C VAL A 219 3.97 9.99 2.86
N TYR A 220 2.88 9.80 3.60
CA TYR A 220 2.55 8.50 4.18
C TYR A 220 1.39 7.80 3.47
N TRP A 221 0.34 8.54 3.09
CA TRP A 221 -0.85 7.99 2.46
C TRP A 221 -1.33 8.82 1.28
N PHE A 222 -2.02 8.13 0.37
CA PHE A 222 -2.77 8.74 -0.73
C PHE A 222 -4.24 8.34 -0.65
N GLY A 223 -5.11 9.21 -1.18
CA GLY A 223 -6.52 8.94 -1.38
C GLY A 223 -6.96 9.42 -2.75
N THR A 224 -7.79 8.62 -3.41
CA THR A 224 -8.45 8.95 -4.68
C THR A 224 -9.76 8.17 -4.79
N HIS A 225 -10.57 8.48 -5.78
CA HIS A 225 -11.79 7.73 -6.07
C HIS A 225 -11.97 7.56 -7.58
N LYS A 226 -12.32 6.34 -8.01
CA LYS A 226 -12.45 5.98 -9.44
C LYS A 226 -13.43 6.83 -10.23
N ALA A 227 -14.47 7.39 -9.58
CA ALA A 227 -15.43 8.27 -10.23
C ALA A 227 -14.89 9.69 -10.45
N VAL A 228 -13.84 10.10 -9.76
CA VAL A 228 -13.18 11.42 -9.87
C VAL A 228 -11.66 11.25 -9.87
N PRO A 229 -11.07 10.52 -10.83
CA PRO A 229 -9.68 10.06 -10.80
C PRO A 229 -8.66 11.20 -10.87
N ASN A 230 -9.07 12.41 -11.23
CA ASN A 230 -8.23 13.59 -11.21
C ASN A 230 -8.12 14.25 -9.82
N VAL A 231 -9.00 13.86 -8.88
CA VAL A 231 -8.91 14.32 -7.48
C VAL A 231 -8.05 13.34 -6.71
N ILE A 232 -6.91 13.83 -6.25
CA ILE A 232 -5.93 13.05 -5.46
C ILE A 232 -5.62 13.83 -4.19
N ALA A 233 -5.60 13.14 -3.07
CA ALA A 233 -5.09 13.65 -1.81
C ALA A 233 -3.82 12.90 -1.41
N ALA A 234 -2.88 13.59 -0.80
CA ALA A 234 -1.68 13.01 -0.20
C ALA A 234 -1.48 13.60 1.19
N ALA A 235 -1.12 12.78 2.15
CA ALA A 235 -0.92 13.21 3.54
C ALA A 235 0.47 12.86 4.05
N SER A 236 1.15 13.81 4.69
CA SER A 236 2.35 13.53 5.45
C SER A 236 1.99 12.95 6.83
N LEU A 237 2.94 12.27 7.47
CA LEU A 237 2.72 11.65 8.77
C LEU A 237 2.36 12.69 9.87
N TYR A 238 2.89 13.92 9.75
CA TYR A 238 2.61 15.01 10.69
C TYR A 238 1.51 15.98 10.20
N GLY A 239 0.58 15.48 9.38
CA GLY A 239 -0.71 16.12 9.13
C GLY A 239 -0.73 17.20 8.05
N TYR A 240 0.33 17.38 7.25
CA TYR A 240 0.20 18.19 6.04
C TYR A 240 -0.59 17.41 5.00
N VAL A 241 -1.62 18.04 4.43
CA VAL A 241 -2.44 17.44 3.38
C VAL A 241 -2.29 18.26 2.10
N TYR A 242 -2.01 17.56 1.03
CA TYR A 242 -1.89 18.09 -0.32
C TYR A 242 -3.04 17.54 -1.17
N THR A 243 -3.57 18.36 -2.06
CA THR A 243 -4.61 17.95 -3.00
C THR A 243 -4.24 18.38 -4.42
N SER A 244 -4.58 17.52 -5.36
CA SER A 244 -4.60 17.82 -6.79
C SER A 244 -6.01 17.62 -7.32
N THR A 245 -6.43 18.43 -8.31
CA THR A 245 -7.71 18.29 -9.01
C THR A 245 -7.53 18.07 -10.51
N ASP A 246 -6.29 17.93 -10.96
CA ASP A 246 -5.90 17.75 -12.37
C ASP A 246 -5.09 16.47 -12.61
N GLY A 247 -5.26 15.47 -11.74
CA GLY A 247 -4.63 14.17 -11.90
C GLY A 247 -3.16 14.13 -11.46
N GLY A 248 -2.74 15.07 -10.59
CA GLY A 248 -1.40 15.12 -10.03
C GLY A 248 -0.42 16.03 -10.78
N GLU A 249 -0.90 16.84 -11.73
CA GLU A 249 -0.06 17.82 -12.42
C GLU A 249 0.27 19.02 -11.53
N ASN A 250 -0.72 19.51 -10.78
CA ASN A 250 -0.56 20.60 -9.83
C ASN A 250 -1.08 20.20 -8.46
N TRP A 251 -0.40 20.66 -7.41
CA TRP A 251 -0.73 20.35 -6.02
C TRP A 251 -0.91 21.62 -5.19
N THR A 252 -1.84 21.56 -4.26
CA THR A 252 -2.10 22.62 -3.27
C THR A 252 -2.02 22.03 -1.88
N LYS A 253 -1.27 22.65 -0.96
CA LYS A 253 -1.32 22.30 0.47
C LYS A 253 -2.57 22.90 1.09
N LEU A 254 -3.36 22.11 1.81
CA LEU A 254 -4.48 22.63 2.58
C LEU A 254 -4.00 23.52 3.73
N ALA A 255 -4.77 24.58 4.02
CA ALA A 255 -4.43 25.51 5.10
C ALA A 255 -4.57 24.86 6.49
N LYS A 256 -5.53 23.93 6.65
CA LYS A 256 -5.72 23.18 7.89
C LYS A 256 -4.69 22.06 8.00
N GLU A 257 -4.09 21.92 9.14
CA GLU A 257 -3.22 20.82 9.55
C GLU A 257 -3.99 19.91 10.51
N PHE A 258 -3.70 18.61 10.48
CA PHE A 258 -4.46 17.59 11.21
C PHE A 258 -3.59 16.87 12.24
#